data_84eb7ef9a1c9492f711d305a9f6b0b27
#
_entry.id   84eb7ef9a1c9492f711d305a9f6b0b27
#
_cell.length_a   1.000
_cell.length_b   1.000
_cell.length_c   1.000
_cell.angle_alpha   90.00
_cell.angle_beta   90.00
_cell.angle_gamma   90.00
#
_symmetry.space_group_name_H-M   'P 1'
#
loop_
_entity.id
_entity.type
_entity.pdbx_description
1 polymer ?
#
loop_
_entity_poly.entity_id
_entity_poly.type
_entity_poly.pdbx_seq_one_letter_code
_entity_poly.pdbx_strand_id
1 'polypeptide(L)'
;ALDESRGIAYIGLGSPKPNFIGLNHQGDNLFGNCLIALDVLTGRRLWHFQELRHDIWDWDIPAPPNLVTVERHGRRVDAVAQVTKLGNTLLLDRVTGENLYDFRFVRVDTHALPGDQTAPYQPAPEWPQPFARQAYTKADLPHEPEARTALMPLFERANAGAFPSFDEAKPTLLFNIHGGAEWTGAAA
;
A
#
# COMPACT_ATOMS: atom_id res chain seq x y z
N ALA A 1 -17.12 1.18 3.50
CA ALA A 1 -18.35 1.08 2.70
C ALA A 1 -19.24 -0.04 3.23
N LEU A 2 -20.54 0.03 2.95
CA LEU A 2 -21.53 -0.96 3.38
C LEU A 2 -22.34 -1.44 2.17
N ASP A 3 -22.32 -2.75 1.92
CA ASP A 3 -23.24 -3.41 0.99
C ASP A 3 -24.46 -3.90 1.78
N GLU A 4 -25.49 -3.06 1.83
CA GLU A 4 -26.71 -3.34 2.60
C GLU A 4 -27.44 -4.60 2.11
N SER A 5 -27.41 -4.85 0.80
CA SER A 5 -28.08 -5.99 0.20
C SER A 5 -27.48 -7.34 0.61
N ARG A 6 -26.17 -7.35 0.87
CA ARG A 6 -25.42 -8.53 1.30
C ARG A 6 -25.11 -8.55 2.79
N GLY A 7 -25.34 -7.43 3.49
CA GLY A 7 -24.96 -7.28 4.89
C GLY A 7 -23.45 -7.36 5.12
N ILE A 8 -22.65 -6.77 4.21
CA ILE A 8 -21.18 -6.82 4.27
C ILE A 8 -20.61 -5.40 4.39
N ALA A 9 -19.80 -5.19 5.42
CA ALA A 9 -19.01 -3.97 5.59
C ALA A 9 -17.57 -4.18 5.08
N TYR A 10 -17.05 -3.21 4.31
CA TYR A 10 -15.67 -3.20 3.81
C TYR A 10 -14.91 -2.05 4.47
N ILE A 11 -13.75 -2.37 5.07
CA ILE A 11 -12.99 -1.44 5.91
C ILE A 11 -11.51 -1.56 5.55
N GLY A 12 -10.89 -0.42 5.19
CA GLY A 12 -9.43 -0.30 5.11
C GLY A 12 -8.83 -0.18 6.51
N LEU A 13 -7.71 -0.82 6.75
CA LEU A 13 -7.04 -0.85 8.04
C LEU A 13 -5.71 -0.09 8.03
N GLY A 14 -5.36 0.40 9.21
CA GLY A 14 -4.14 1.16 9.47
C GLY A 14 -2.86 0.34 9.42
N SER A 15 -1.73 1.05 9.45
CA SER A 15 -0.40 0.46 9.61
C SER A 15 -0.17 -0.04 11.04
N PRO A 16 0.67 -1.08 11.22
CA PRO A 16 1.15 -1.46 12.54
C PRO A 16 1.97 -0.32 13.15
N LYS A 17 2.00 -0.26 14.48
CA LYS A 17 2.71 0.79 15.22
C LYS A 17 3.84 0.20 16.09
N PRO A 18 4.95 0.95 16.29
CA PRO A 18 5.25 2.29 15.79
C PRO A 18 5.62 2.31 14.30
N ASN A 19 5.39 3.44 13.61
CA ASN A 19 5.88 3.66 12.26
C ASN A 19 7.42 3.77 12.26
N PHE A 20 8.05 3.46 11.12
CA PHE A 20 9.49 3.59 10.85
C PHE A 20 10.40 2.65 11.64
N ILE A 21 9.87 1.86 12.55
CA ILE A 21 10.58 0.86 13.33
C ILE A 21 9.72 -0.40 13.44
N GLY A 22 10.16 -1.51 12.85
CA GLY A 22 9.45 -2.79 12.86
C GLY A 22 9.82 -3.72 14.01
N LEU A 23 10.79 -3.37 14.84
CA LEU A 23 11.35 -4.22 15.91
C LEU A 23 10.29 -4.80 16.87
N ASN A 24 9.22 -4.06 17.11
CA ASN A 24 8.20 -4.43 18.09
C ASN A 24 6.99 -5.15 17.46
N HIS A 25 6.97 -5.32 16.14
CA HIS A 25 5.85 -5.95 15.42
C HIS A 25 6.34 -6.89 14.31
N GLN A 26 7.03 -7.94 14.69
CA GLN A 26 7.62 -8.93 13.77
C GLN A 26 6.56 -9.63 12.87
N GLY A 27 7.01 -10.08 11.68
CA GLY A 27 6.19 -10.81 10.72
C GLY A 27 5.39 -9.89 9.79
N ASP A 28 4.39 -10.43 9.10
CA ASP A 28 3.60 -9.72 8.08
C ASP A 28 2.60 -8.72 8.68
N ASN A 29 2.39 -8.75 9.99
CA ASN A 29 1.53 -7.85 10.76
C ASN A 29 0.05 -7.88 10.34
N LEU A 30 -0.50 -9.06 10.13
CA LEU A 30 -1.95 -9.16 9.94
C LEU A 30 -2.70 -8.65 11.19
N PHE A 31 -3.68 -7.77 11.02
CA PHE A 31 -4.32 -7.34 9.77
C PHE A 31 -3.99 -5.88 9.39
N GLY A 32 -2.83 -5.38 9.72
CA GLY A 32 -2.39 -4.08 9.20
C GLY A 32 -2.39 -4.05 7.68
N ASN A 33 -2.61 -2.87 7.09
CA ASN A 33 -2.60 -2.64 5.64
C ASN A 33 -3.52 -3.58 4.84
N CYS A 34 -4.63 -3.98 5.45
CA CYS A 34 -5.64 -4.84 4.82
C CYS A 34 -6.89 -4.06 4.44
N LEU A 35 -7.51 -4.47 3.34
CA LEU A 35 -8.94 -4.30 3.15
C LEU A 35 -9.63 -5.56 3.71
N ILE A 36 -10.58 -5.39 4.60
CA ILE A 36 -11.34 -6.50 5.20
C ILE A 36 -12.82 -6.40 4.87
N ALA A 37 -13.47 -7.56 4.75
CA ALA A 37 -14.91 -7.67 4.68
C ALA A 37 -15.46 -8.35 5.94
N LEU A 38 -16.44 -7.72 6.55
CA LEU A 38 -17.09 -8.19 7.77
C LEU A 38 -18.57 -8.42 7.51
N ASP A 39 -19.09 -9.51 8.04
CA ASP A 39 -20.53 -9.70 8.21
C ASP A 39 -21.03 -8.71 9.26
N VAL A 40 -22.00 -7.86 8.90
CA VAL A 40 -22.42 -6.74 9.78
C VAL A 40 -23.24 -7.21 10.99
N LEU A 41 -23.87 -8.37 10.92
CA LEU A 41 -24.68 -8.89 12.02
C LEU A 41 -23.83 -9.56 13.08
N THR A 42 -22.78 -10.24 12.68
CA THR A 42 -21.98 -11.08 13.57
C THR A 42 -20.59 -10.49 13.86
N GLY A 43 -20.14 -9.53 13.07
CA GLY A 43 -18.76 -9.02 13.10
C GLY A 43 -17.73 -10.03 12.58
N ARG A 44 -18.16 -11.17 12.08
CA ARG A 44 -17.26 -12.20 11.55
C ARG A 44 -16.57 -11.71 10.28
N ARG A 45 -15.24 -11.83 10.24
CA ARG A 45 -14.47 -11.56 9.02
C ARG A 45 -14.78 -12.64 7.99
N LEU A 46 -15.20 -12.20 6.79
CA LEU A 46 -15.49 -13.04 5.64
C LEU A 46 -14.21 -13.30 4.84
N TRP A 47 -13.49 -12.23 4.51
CA TRP A 47 -12.20 -12.28 3.83
C TRP A 47 -11.34 -11.07 4.17
N HIS A 48 -10.09 -11.09 3.74
CA HIS A 48 -9.17 -9.95 3.77
C HIS A 48 -8.20 -10.01 2.60
N PHE A 49 -7.72 -8.87 2.21
CA PHE A 49 -6.61 -8.71 1.28
C PHE A 49 -5.57 -7.79 1.89
N GLN A 50 -4.36 -8.30 2.12
CA GLN A 50 -3.26 -7.49 2.64
C GLN A 50 -2.46 -6.94 1.47
N GLU A 51 -2.44 -5.61 1.31
CA GLU A 51 -1.66 -4.94 0.28
C GLU A 51 -0.17 -4.92 0.63
N LEU A 52 0.17 -4.39 1.77
CA LEU A 52 1.55 -4.19 2.23
C LEU A 52 1.83 -5.02 3.46
N ARG A 53 2.98 -5.69 3.47
CA ARG A 53 3.40 -6.55 4.59
C ARG A 53 4.49 -5.88 5.39
N HIS A 54 4.45 -6.02 6.71
CA HIS A 54 5.43 -5.44 7.64
C HIS A 54 5.69 -3.97 7.33
N ASP A 55 4.64 -3.16 7.36
CA ASP A 55 4.70 -1.75 7.00
C ASP A 55 5.50 -0.95 8.03
N ILE A 56 6.63 -0.43 7.60
CA ILE A 56 7.44 0.52 8.36
C ILE A 56 7.40 1.93 7.78
N TRP A 57 6.60 2.16 6.72
CA TRP A 57 6.59 3.43 5.97
C TRP A 57 5.34 4.28 6.24
N ASP A 58 4.37 3.76 7.01
CA ASP A 58 3.07 4.39 7.24
C ASP A 58 2.19 4.49 5.98
N TRP A 59 2.21 3.45 5.16
CA TRP A 59 1.42 3.35 3.95
C TRP A 59 0.14 2.53 4.14
N ASP A 60 -0.65 2.95 5.10
CA ASP A 60 -1.94 2.35 5.44
C ASP A 60 -3.04 2.59 4.37
N ILE A 61 -4.24 2.09 4.64
CA ILE A 61 -5.40 2.22 3.74
C ILE A 61 -6.46 3.11 4.41
N PRO A 62 -6.26 4.44 4.46
CA PRO A 62 -7.18 5.35 5.15
C PRO A 62 -8.42 5.67 4.33
N ALA A 63 -8.33 5.55 3.00
CA ALA A 63 -9.42 5.91 2.10
C ALA A 63 -10.62 4.96 2.26
N PRO A 64 -11.87 5.48 2.26
CA PRO A 64 -13.04 4.62 2.21
C PRO A 64 -13.15 3.94 0.84
N PRO A 65 -13.48 2.63 0.81
CA PRO A 65 -13.68 1.92 -0.46
C PRO A 65 -14.98 2.31 -1.15
N ASN A 66 -15.00 2.19 -2.47
CA ASN A 66 -16.20 2.37 -3.31
C ASN A 66 -16.78 1.03 -3.74
N LEU A 67 -18.10 0.93 -3.72
CA LEU A 67 -18.81 -0.23 -4.25
C LEU A 67 -19.17 0.03 -5.72
N VAL A 68 -18.64 -0.80 -6.60
CA VAL A 68 -18.80 -0.66 -8.05
C VAL A 68 -19.27 -1.98 -8.66
N THR A 69 -19.84 -1.92 -9.85
CA THR A 69 -20.10 -3.10 -10.69
C THR A 69 -19.32 -2.93 -11.97
N VAL A 70 -18.45 -3.87 -12.27
CA VAL A 70 -17.57 -3.84 -13.45
C VAL A 70 -17.91 -4.96 -14.42
N GLU A 71 -17.52 -4.81 -15.67
CA GLU A 71 -17.60 -5.89 -16.65
C GLU A 71 -16.24 -6.56 -16.77
N ARG A 72 -16.20 -7.88 -16.56
CA ARG A 72 -15.01 -8.71 -16.70
C ARG A 72 -15.35 -9.94 -17.53
N HIS A 73 -14.64 -10.13 -18.66
CA HIS A 73 -14.86 -11.25 -19.57
C HIS A 73 -16.34 -11.45 -19.98
N GLY A 74 -17.04 -10.34 -20.27
CA GLY A 74 -18.45 -10.35 -20.66
C GLY A 74 -19.43 -10.64 -19.51
N ARG A 75 -18.98 -10.59 -18.25
CA ARG A 75 -19.82 -10.78 -17.06
C ARG A 75 -19.76 -9.56 -16.16
N ARG A 76 -20.91 -9.22 -15.60
CA ARG A 76 -20.96 -8.20 -14.54
C ARG A 76 -20.50 -8.80 -13.23
N VAL A 77 -19.56 -8.13 -12.59
CA VAL A 77 -19.00 -8.51 -11.29
C VAL A 77 -19.16 -7.34 -10.34
N ASP A 78 -19.79 -7.60 -9.20
CA ASP A 78 -19.87 -6.64 -8.12
C ASP A 78 -18.53 -6.61 -7.37
N ALA A 79 -17.89 -5.47 -7.39
CA ALA A 79 -16.55 -5.28 -6.86
C ALA A 79 -16.49 -4.19 -5.79
N VAL A 80 -15.48 -4.28 -4.94
CA VAL A 80 -15.05 -3.18 -4.08
C VAL A 80 -13.74 -2.62 -4.65
N ALA A 81 -13.76 -1.32 -4.94
CA ALA A 81 -12.61 -0.57 -5.41
C ALA A 81 -11.99 0.21 -4.24
N GLN A 82 -10.72 0.01 -3.99
CA GLN A 82 -9.98 0.63 -2.90
C GLN A 82 -8.73 1.33 -3.45
N VAL A 83 -8.68 2.64 -3.29
CA VAL A 83 -7.46 3.41 -3.51
C VAL A 83 -6.63 3.44 -2.23
N THR A 84 -5.32 3.37 -2.36
CA THR A 84 -4.43 3.20 -1.21
C THR A 84 -3.43 4.33 -1.08
N LYS A 85 -2.86 4.48 0.10
CA LYS A 85 -1.81 5.46 0.38
C LYS A 85 -0.54 5.18 -0.43
N LEU A 86 -0.25 3.90 -0.71
CA LEU A 86 0.82 3.49 -1.61
C LEU A 86 0.58 3.91 -3.08
N GLY A 87 -0.62 4.36 -3.41
CA GLY A 87 -0.98 4.81 -4.75
C GLY A 87 -1.54 3.73 -5.66
N ASN A 88 -1.85 2.57 -5.12
CA ASN A 88 -2.47 1.49 -5.88
C ASN A 88 -4.00 1.62 -5.90
N THR A 89 -4.61 0.98 -6.89
CA THR A 89 -6.05 0.73 -6.93
C THR A 89 -6.28 -0.77 -6.85
N LEU A 90 -6.87 -1.22 -5.75
CA LEU A 90 -7.32 -2.59 -5.59
C LEU A 90 -8.73 -2.70 -6.16
N LEU A 91 -9.02 -3.79 -6.86
CA LEU A 91 -10.38 -4.10 -7.32
C LEU A 91 -10.68 -5.56 -6.99
N LEU A 92 -11.47 -5.76 -5.94
CA LEU A 92 -11.73 -7.08 -5.39
C LEU A 92 -13.20 -7.46 -5.56
N ASP A 93 -13.45 -8.74 -5.84
CA ASP A 93 -14.81 -9.28 -5.78
C ASP A 93 -15.39 -9.09 -4.37
N ARG A 94 -16.61 -8.56 -4.29
CA ARG A 94 -17.23 -8.23 -2.98
C ARG A 94 -17.45 -9.44 -2.09
N VAL A 95 -17.71 -10.59 -2.67
CA VAL A 95 -18.07 -11.80 -1.92
C VAL A 95 -16.85 -12.60 -1.53
N THR A 96 -15.90 -12.76 -2.46
CA THR A 96 -14.77 -13.66 -2.30
C THR A 96 -13.49 -12.97 -1.84
N GLY A 97 -13.36 -11.67 -2.11
CA GLY A 97 -12.11 -10.92 -1.90
C GLY A 97 -11.03 -11.23 -2.95
N GLU A 98 -11.39 -11.96 -4.00
CA GLU A 98 -10.47 -12.24 -5.10
C GLU A 98 -10.12 -10.95 -5.85
N ASN A 99 -8.84 -10.74 -6.13
CA ASN A 99 -8.41 -9.60 -6.91
C ASN A 99 -8.80 -9.79 -8.38
N LEU A 100 -9.53 -8.83 -8.93
CA LEU A 100 -10.02 -8.87 -10.31
C LEU A 100 -8.97 -8.44 -11.34
N TYR A 101 -7.84 -7.91 -10.89
CA TYR A 101 -6.66 -7.63 -11.68
C TYR A 101 -5.49 -8.49 -11.22
N ASP A 102 -4.48 -8.63 -12.06
CA ASP A 102 -3.25 -9.34 -11.72
C ASP A 102 -2.40 -8.49 -10.76
N PHE A 103 -2.57 -8.72 -9.47
CA PHE A 103 -1.86 -7.99 -8.42
C PHE A 103 -0.62 -8.76 -8.01
N ARG A 104 0.53 -8.28 -8.46
CA ARG A 104 1.81 -8.96 -8.26
C ARG A 104 2.51 -8.50 -7.00
N PHE A 105 3.22 -9.45 -6.39
CA PHE A 105 4.22 -9.18 -5.36
C PHE A 105 5.61 -9.48 -5.91
N VAL A 106 6.55 -8.60 -5.64
CA VAL A 106 7.95 -8.75 -6.05
C VAL A 106 8.84 -8.87 -4.85
N ARG A 107 9.98 -9.53 -5.04
CA ARG A 107 10.98 -9.62 -3.99
C ARG A 107 11.69 -8.26 -3.84
N VAL A 108 11.81 -7.81 -2.59
CA VAL A 108 12.49 -6.56 -2.21
C VAL A 108 13.65 -6.85 -1.26
N ASP A 109 14.51 -5.86 -1.06
CA ASP A 109 15.55 -5.93 -0.04
C ASP A 109 14.90 -5.94 1.36
N THR A 110 15.38 -6.82 2.22
CA THR A 110 14.89 -7.00 3.60
C THR A 110 15.81 -6.37 4.64
N HIS A 111 16.84 -5.63 4.22
CA HIS A 111 17.67 -4.89 5.15
C HIS A 111 16.82 -3.89 5.93
N ALA A 112 17.09 -3.82 7.22
CA ALA A 112 16.37 -2.94 8.14
C ALA A 112 17.30 -2.57 9.31
N LEU A 113 16.79 -1.88 10.31
CA LEU A 113 17.51 -1.59 11.54
C LEU A 113 17.96 -2.90 12.22
N PRO A 114 19.07 -2.89 12.98
CA PRO A 114 19.54 -4.10 13.66
C PRO A 114 18.45 -4.76 14.50
N GLY A 115 18.16 -6.04 14.22
CA GLY A 115 17.09 -6.81 14.86
C GLY A 115 15.72 -6.72 14.20
N ASP A 116 15.53 -5.84 13.21
CA ASP A 116 14.35 -5.78 12.37
C ASP A 116 14.57 -6.51 11.04
N GLN A 117 13.50 -6.97 10.43
CA GLN A 117 13.52 -7.59 9.12
C GLN A 117 12.21 -7.31 8.39
N THR A 118 12.29 -6.54 7.31
CA THR A 118 11.12 -6.26 6.48
C THR A 118 10.65 -7.50 5.73
N ALA A 119 9.39 -7.53 5.32
CA ALA A 119 8.86 -8.63 4.54
C ALA A 119 9.53 -8.72 3.16
N PRO A 120 9.91 -9.92 2.69
CA PRO A 120 10.68 -10.10 1.46
C PRO A 120 9.88 -9.89 0.18
N TYR A 121 8.55 -9.79 0.27
CA TYR A 121 7.68 -9.60 -0.88
C TYR A 121 6.74 -8.44 -0.63
N GLN A 122 6.75 -7.47 -1.55
CA GLN A 122 5.93 -6.26 -1.50
C GLN A 122 5.17 -6.04 -2.81
N PRO A 123 4.08 -5.25 -2.80
CA PRO A 123 3.22 -5.09 -3.97
C PRO A 123 3.92 -4.35 -5.11
N ALA A 124 3.74 -4.86 -6.32
CA ALA A 124 4.17 -4.21 -7.55
C ALA A 124 3.13 -4.49 -8.66
N PRO A 125 1.93 -3.91 -8.57
CA PRO A 125 0.90 -4.15 -9.57
C PRO A 125 1.32 -3.58 -10.93
N GLU A 126 1.11 -4.35 -11.99
CA GLU A 126 1.34 -3.86 -13.36
C GLU A 126 0.10 -3.14 -13.90
N TRP A 127 -1.08 -3.57 -13.47
CA TRP A 127 -2.34 -2.98 -13.89
C TRP A 127 -3.42 -3.09 -12.79
N PRO A 128 -4.20 -2.02 -12.56
CA PRO A 128 -3.93 -0.66 -13.03
C PRO A 128 -2.58 -0.15 -12.50
N GLN A 129 -1.91 0.66 -13.30
CA GLN A 129 -0.67 1.26 -12.82
C GLN A 129 -0.93 2.14 -11.59
N PRO A 130 0.01 2.20 -10.64
CA PRO A 130 -0.10 3.11 -9.51
C PRO A 130 -0.34 4.55 -9.98
N PHE A 131 -1.32 5.23 -9.38
CA PHE A 131 -1.63 6.62 -9.70
C PHE A 131 -0.71 7.62 -8.99
N ALA A 132 0.07 7.15 -8.01
CA ALA A 132 1.10 7.92 -7.34
C ALA A 132 2.48 7.31 -7.59
N ARG A 133 3.52 8.12 -7.50
CA ARG A 133 4.90 7.64 -7.57
C ARG A 133 5.22 6.81 -6.33
N GLN A 134 5.93 5.70 -6.54
CA GLN A 134 6.29 4.76 -5.48
C GLN A 134 7.79 4.74 -5.15
N ALA A 135 8.59 5.48 -5.89
CA ALA A 135 10.04 5.52 -5.69
C ALA A 135 10.61 6.91 -5.98
N TYR A 136 11.65 7.26 -5.25
CA TYR A 136 12.47 8.44 -5.54
C TYR A 136 13.63 8.04 -6.45
N THR A 137 13.78 8.73 -7.58
CA THR A 137 14.81 8.46 -8.60
C THR A 137 15.65 9.71 -8.88
N LYS A 138 16.75 9.55 -9.60
CA LYS A 138 17.58 10.70 -10.05
C LYS A 138 16.80 11.69 -10.94
N ALA A 139 15.72 11.25 -11.57
CA ALA A 139 14.87 12.13 -12.38
C ALA A 139 14.03 13.09 -11.52
N ASP A 140 13.83 12.77 -10.25
CA ASP A 140 13.06 13.58 -9.31
C ASP A 140 13.91 14.69 -8.65
N LEU A 141 15.23 14.67 -8.85
CA LEU A 141 16.10 15.75 -8.40
C LEU A 141 15.79 17.04 -9.17
N PRO A 142 15.95 18.21 -8.53
CA PRO A 142 15.69 19.49 -9.18
C PRO A 142 16.40 19.64 -10.53
N HIS A 143 15.74 20.30 -11.46
CA HIS A 143 16.35 20.65 -12.75
C HIS A 143 17.32 21.82 -12.64
N GLU A 144 17.16 22.63 -11.61
CA GLU A 144 18.03 23.76 -11.32
C GLU A 144 19.45 23.24 -10.98
N PRO A 145 20.52 23.71 -11.69
CA PRO A 145 21.85 23.09 -11.62
C PRO A 145 22.51 23.14 -10.24
N GLU A 146 22.36 24.24 -9.51
CA GLU A 146 22.97 24.40 -8.18
C GLU A 146 22.31 23.48 -7.16
N ALA A 147 20.99 23.43 -7.12
CA ALA A 147 20.22 22.53 -6.24
C ALA A 147 20.49 21.06 -6.56
N ARG A 148 20.55 20.72 -7.86
CA ARG A 148 20.87 19.36 -8.29
C ARG A 148 22.28 18.94 -7.86
N THR A 149 23.26 19.82 -8.05
CA THR A 149 24.65 19.56 -7.63
C THR A 149 24.76 19.37 -6.13
N ALA A 150 24.04 20.17 -5.34
CA ALA A 150 24.04 20.07 -3.88
C ALA A 150 23.37 18.78 -3.37
N LEU A 151 22.29 18.34 -4.03
CA LEU A 151 21.50 17.19 -3.57
C LEU A 151 21.99 15.84 -4.11
N MET A 152 22.73 15.82 -5.22
CA MET A 152 23.22 14.59 -5.85
C MET A 152 24.03 13.70 -4.88
N PRO A 153 25.01 14.22 -4.12
CA PRO A 153 25.77 13.39 -3.17
C PRO A 153 24.91 12.78 -2.06
N LEU A 154 23.86 13.49 -1.64
CA LEU A 154 22.89 12.97 -0.66
C LEU A 154 22.11 11.81 -1.28
N PHE A 155 21.60 12.00 -2.50
CA PHE A 155 20.84 10.97 -3.21
C PHE A 155 21.68 9.70 -3.44
N GLU A 156 22.97 9.84 -3.86
CA GLU A 156 23.84 8.71 -4.18
C GLU A 156 24.20 7.85 -2.98
N ARG A 157 24.23 8.41 -1.78
CA ARG A 157 24.50 7.67 -0.55
C ARG A 157 23.25 7.18 0.19
N ALA A 158 22.06 7.62 -0.22
CA ALA A 158 20.81 7.30 0.45
C ALA A 158 20.25 5.94 0.03
N ASN A 159 19.52 5.30 0.93
CA ASN A 159 18.57 4.26 0.56
C ASN A 159 17.39 4.90 -0.17
N ALA A 160 17.18 4.52 -1.40
CA ALA A 160 16.08 4.98 -2.24
C ALA A 160 15.44 3.79 -2.96
N GLY A 161 14.29 3.97 -3.54
CA GLY A 161 13.55 2.92 -4.25
C GLY A 161 12.10 2.85 -3.81
N ALA A 162 11.40 1.81 -4.23
CA ALA A 162 9.98 1.65 -3.91
C ALA A 162 9.73 1.31 -2.43
N PHE A 163 10.60 0.49 -1.84
CA PHE A 163 10.50 0.06 -0.45
C PHE A 163 11.87 0.22 0.24
N PRO A 164 12.33 1.47 0.43
CA PRO A 164 13.66 1.70 1.00
C PRO A 164 13.66 1.33 2.48
N SER A 165 14.63 0.52 2.89
CA SER A 165 14.82 0.18 4.30
C SER A 165 15.38 1.36 5.08
N PHE A 166 15.07 1.42 6.38
CA PHE A 166 15.72 2.34 7.30
C PHE A 166 17.07 1.78 7.73
N ASP A 167 18.08 2.64 7.75
CA ASP A 167 19.47 2.28 8.05
C ASP A 167 20.09 3.40 8.91
N GLU A 168 20.80 3.04 9.96
CA GLU A 168 21.49 4.01 10.83
C GLU A 168 22.65 4.72 10.14
N ALA A 169 23.27 4.08 9.15
CA ALA A 169 24.45 4.59 8.44
C ALA A 169 24.11 5.45 7.22
N LYS A 170 22.87 5.38 6.72
CA LYS A 170 22.47 6.03 5.47
C LYS A 170 21.15 6.77 5.62
N PRO A 171 21.00 7.95 5.01
CA PRO A 171 19.69 8.58 4.92
C PRO A 171 18.75 7.72 4.07
N THR A 172 17.46 7.70 4.42
CA THR A 172 16.40 7.04 3.66
C THR A 172 15.58 8.10 2.95
N LEU A 173 15.40 7.94 1.64
CA LEU A 173 14.57 8.79 0.82
C LEU A 173 13.24 8.09 0.57
N LEU A 174 12.21 8.57 1.23
CA LEU A 174 10.83 8.14 1.01
C LEU A 174 10.16 9.08 0.02
N PHE A 175 9.59 8.51 -1.04
CA PHE A 175 8.68 9.25 -1.88
C PHE A 175 7.30 9.19 -1.28
N ASN A 176 6.72 10.37 -1.03
CA ASN A 176 5.32 10.51 -0.64
C ASN A 176 4.93 9.81 0.68
N ILE A 177 5.51 10.27 1.78
CA ILE A 177 5.18 9.77 3.13
C ILE A 177 3.69 9.93 3.50
N HIS A 178 3.00 10.93 2.92
CA HIS A 178 1.56 11.14 3.09
C HIS A 178 0.71 10.30 2.11
N GLY A 179 1.32 9.67 1.12
CA GLY A 179 0.66 8.71 0.25
C GLY A 179 -0.06 9.30 -0.96
N GLY A 180 -0.68 8.40 -1.73
CA GLY A 180 -1.46 8.71 -2.91
C GLY A 180 -2.92 9.02 -2.60
N ALA A 181 -3.56 8.20 -1.76
CA ALA A 181 -4.94 8.38 -1.34
C ALA A 181 -5.06 8.45 0.18
N GLU A 182 -5.79 9.44 0.65
CA GLU A 182 -6.01 9.72 2.06
C GLU A 182 -7.49 9.61 2.42
N TRP A 183 -7.91 10.15 3.56
CA TRP A 183 -9.24 10.01 4.16
C TRP A 183 -10.41 10.45 3.29
N THR A 184 -10.18 11.29 2.29
CA THR A 184 -11.21 11.76 1.38
C THR A 184 -11.66 10.68 0.37
N GLY A 185 -10.84 9.65 0.17
CA GLY A 185 -11.15 8.55 -0.74
C GLY A 185 -11.08 8.92 -2.21
N ALA A 186 -11.81 8.17 -3.03
CA ALA A 186 -11.97 8.40 -4.46
C ALA A 186 -13.44 8.38 -4.85
N ALA A 187 -13.76 9.00 -5.99
CA ALA A 187 -15.07 8.87 -6.64
C ALA A 187 -15.00 7.82 -7.75
N ALA A 188 -16.09 7.07 -7.94
CA ALA A 188 -16.27 6.07 -8.99
C ALA A 188 -17.58 6.31 -9.77
#